data_95e36bed91dfafd62eadb6626bb4f00f
#
_entry.id   95e36bed91dfafd62eadb6626bb4f00f
#
_cell.length_a   1.000
_cell.length_b   1.000
_cell.length_c   1.000
_cell.angle_alpha   90.00
_cell.angle_beta   90.00
_cell.angle_gamma   90.00
#
_symmetry.space_group_name_H-M   'P 1'
#
loop_
_entity.id
_entity.type
_entity.pdbx_description
1 polymer ?
#
loop_
_entity_poly.entity_id
_entity_poly.type
_entity_poly.pdbx_seq_one_letter_code
_entity_poly.pdbx_strand_id
1 'polypeptide(L)'
;MLAFEQAARGLHAEAAAGLAEARRLADRAEVSAVAVHVHLAEAFAALCRGDLDTVVRVLEWRITVDGGRFPRGDYPLGVAPDLVEAYLGLGRRDDVVALAGRHAEADRDSPVPEIRAQVARLDGVLAADDAVADAAFEAAYGLHADPFGAARTRLLHGSRLRRAGRRVEAGEQLRAAAAGFDALGMDGWTARATAELAATGRRARRGPRDGDQLTSQETRVALLVARGLSNRDIAAALFVSPRTVEHHVSSVLRKRGLRSRTELAAVFGDRAGGSGSV
;
A
#
# COMPACT_ATOMS: atom_id res chain seq x y z
N MET A 1 6.97 -6.89 12.05
CA MET A 1 6.91 -7.33 10.65
C MET A 1 5.55 -7.93 10.31
N LEU A 2 5.10 -9.03 10.93
CA LEU A 2 3.83 -9.70 10.59
C LEU A 2 2.59 -8.78 10.62
N ALA A 3 2.43 -7.96 11.66
CA ALA A 3 1.30 -7.04 11.79
C ALA A 3 1.25 -5.97 10.68
N PHE A 4 2.41 -5.52 10.20
CA PHE A 4 2.52 -4.62 9.04
C PHE A 4 1.97 -5.27 7.77
N GLU A 5 2.42 -6.49 7.49
CA GLU A 5 1.99 -7.27 6.32
C GLU A 5 0.49 -7.58 6.37
N GLN A 6 -0.02 -7.98 7.54
CA GLN A 6 -1.44 -8.23 7.76
C GLN A 6 -2.28 -6.97 7.53
N ALA A 7 -1.85 -5.83 8.08
CA ALA A 7 -2.56 -4.55 7.90
C ALA A 7 -2.57 -4.11 6.43
N ALA A 8 -1.43 -4.21 5.73
CA ALA A 8 -1.33 -3.87 4.30
C ALA A 8 -2.23 -4.73 3.42
N ARG A 9 -2.45 -5.99 3.80
CA ARG A 9 -3.35 -6.95 3.13
C ARG A 9 -4.82 -6.81 3.55
N GLY A 10 -5.16 -5.88 4.44
CA GLY A 10 -6.53 -5.70 4.92
C GLY A 10 -6.97 -6.68 6.00
N LEU A 11 -6.06 -7.48 6.57
CA LEU A 11 -6.30 -8.40 7.68
C LEU A 11 -6.28 -7.64 9.01
N HIS A 12 -7.23 -6.72 9.18
CA HIS A 12 -7.20 -5.75 10.27
C HIS A 12 -7.38 -6.37 11.66
N ALA A 13 -8.15 -7.45 11.77
CA ALA A 13 -8.38 -8.13 13.04
C ALA A 13 -7.12 -8.87 13.50
N GLU A 14 -6.45 -9.56 12.61
CA GLU A 14 -5.20 -10.29 12.84
C GLU A 14 -4.07 -9.31 13.18
N ALA A 15 -3.96 -8.22 12.42
CA ALA A 15 -3.01 -7.15 12.71
C ALA A 15 -3.23 -6.56 14.10
N ALA A 16 -4.47 -6.27 14.49
CA ALA A 16 -4.80 -5.73 15.80
C ALA A 16 -4.46 -6.71 16.93
N ALA A 17 -4.74 -8.00 16.76
CA ALA A 17 -4.39 -9.04 17.75
C ALA A 17 -2.88 -9.16 17.92
N GLY A 18 -2.12 -9.17 16.81
CA GLY A 18 -0.65 -9.20 16.82
C GLY A 18 -0.05 -7.97 17.49
N LEU A 19 -0.60 -6.78 17.24
CA LEU A 19 -0.16 -5.53 17.86
C LEU A 19 -0.44 -5.51 19.36
N ALA A 20 -1.60 -6.01 19.82
CA ALA A 20 -1.94 -6.10 21.22
C ALA A 20 -0.97 -7.04 21.97
N GLU A 21 -0.59 -8.17 21.37
CA GLU A 21 0.42 -9.08 21.94
C GLU A 21 1.81 -8.45 21.96
N ALA A 22 2.23 -7.83 20.85
CA ALA A 22 3.52 -7.14 20.77
C ALA A 22 3.64 -6.03 21.82
N ARG A 23 2.56 -5.27 22.07
CA ARG A 23 2.51 -4.24 23.10
C ARG A 23 2.69 -4.84 24.49
N ARG A 24 1.96 -5.90 24.83
CA ARG A 24 2.12 -6.61 26.12
C ARG A 24 3.54 -7.11 26.36
N LEU A 25 4.19 -7.61 25.31
CA LEU A 25 5.58 -8.08 25.39
C LEU A 25 6.56 -6.92 25.55
N ALA A 26 6.35 -5.80 24.83
CA ALA A 26 7.18 -4.60 24.95
C ALA A 26 7.10 -3.98 26.35
N ASP A 27 5.90 -3.89 26.93
CA ASP A 27 5.66 -3.36 28.28
C ASP A 27 6.34 -4.22 29.35
N ARG A 28 6.33 -5.56 29.18
CA ARG A 28 7.00 -6.49 30.11
C ARG A 28 8.53 -6.46 30.02
N ALA A 29 9.04 -6.23 28.82
CA ALA A 29 10.48 -6.27 28.57
C ALA A 29 11.20 -4.95 28.88
N GLU A 30 10.45 -3.86 29.11
CA GLU A 30 10.97 -2.49 29.29
C GLU A 30 11.90 -2.04 28.13
N VAL A 31 11.76 -2.63 26.94
CA VAL A 31 12.62 -2.35 25.78
C VAL A 31 12.01 -1.27 24.93
N SER A 32 12.50 -0.05 25.06
CA SER A 32 12.00 1.13 24.34
C SER A 32 12.05 0.99 22.82
N ALA A 33 13.05 0.29 22.28
CA ALA A 33 13.17 0.05 20.84
C ALA A 33 12.01 -0.81 20.30
N VAL A 34 11.54 -1.81 21.04
CA VAL A 34 10.37 -2.62 20.64
C VAL A 34 9.10 -1.79 20.66
N ALA A 35 8.93 -0.92 21.65
CA ALA A 35 7.78 -0.02 21.74
C ALA A 35 7.67 0.91 20.53
N VAL A 36 8.81 1.39 19.98
CA VAL A 36 8.85 2.18 18.74
C VAL A 36 8.22 1.42 17.57
N HIS A 37 8.64 0.18 17.36
CA HIS A 37 8.14 -0.64 16.26
C HIS A 37 6.65 -0.96 16.39
N VAL A 38 6.16 -1.14 17.62
CA VAL A 38 4.74 -1.33 17.90
C VAL A 38 3.94 -0.09 17.51
N HIS A 39 4.41 1.10 17.91
CA HIS A 39 3.73 2.35 17.54
C HIS A 39 3.72 2.60 16.02
N LEU A 40 4.84 2.34 15.33
CA LEU A 40 4.90 2.45 13.87
C LEU A 40 3.91 1.50 13.19
N ALA A 41 3.86 0.26 13.65
CA ALA A 41 2.93 -0.73 13.10
C ALA A 41 1.47 -0.40 13.43
N GLU A 42 1.18 0.18 14.60
CA GLU A 42 -0.14 0.67 14.98
C GLU A 42 -0.60 1.82 14.08
N ALA A 43 0.26 2.81 13.86
CA ALA A 43 -0.01 3.93 12.98
C ALA A 43 -0.24 3.48 11.54
N PHE A 44 0.61 2.58 11.01
CA PHE A 44 0.42 2.02 9.69
C PHE A 44 -0.89 1.23 9.56
N ALA A 45 -1.22 0.40 10.54
CA ALA A 45 -2.49 -0.32 10.56
C ALA A 45 -3.71 0.62 10.63
N ALA A 46 -3.60 1.75 11.35
CA ALA A 46 -4.61 2.80 11.35
C ALA A 46 -4.73 3.47 9.98
N LEU A 47 -3.60 3.79 9.34
CA LEU A 47 -3.57 4.34 7.98
C LEU A 47 -4.25 3.43 6.96
N CYS A 48 -4.00 2.12 7.05
CA CYS A 48 -4.64 1.12 6.18
C CYS A 48 -6.17 1.06 6.36
N ARG A 49 -6.68 1.42 7.55
CA ARG A 49 -8.13 1.52 7.82
C ARG A 49 -8.72 2.89 7.50
N GLY A 50 -7.89 3.88 7.16
CA GLY A 50 -8.32 5.27 6.98
C GLY A 50 -8.56 6.02 8.30
N ASP A 51 -8.11 5.50 9.43
CA ASP A 51 -8.19 6.12 10.75
C ASP A 51 -7.04 7.12 10.93
N LEU A 52 -7.16 8.27 10.27
CA LEU A 52 -6.10 9.27 10.18
C LEU A 52 -5.84 9.96 11.53
N ASP A 53 -6.87 10.12 12.37
CA ASP A 53 -6.72 10.70 13.71
C ASP A 53 -5.85 9.84 14.60
N THR A 54 -6.00 8.51 14.54
CA THR A 54 -5.12 7.59 15.26
C THR A 54 -3.69 7.65 14.74
N VAL A 55 -3.48 7.74 13.41
CA VAL A 55 -2.13 7.91 12.83
C VAL A 55 -1.45 9.14 13.43
N VAL A 56 -2.14 10.29 13.38
CA VAL A 56 -1.61 11.56 13.90
C VAL A 56 -1.32 11.46 15.39
N ARG A 57 -2.27 10.99 16.19
CA ARG A 57 -2.12 10.87 17.64
C ARG A 57 -0.92 10.00 18.04
N VAL A 58 -0.72 8.88 17.38
CA VAL A 58 0.37 7.95 17.68
C VAL A 58 1.73 8.52 17.24
N LEU A 59 1.80 9.11 16.05
CA LEU A 59 3.07 9.57 15.48
C LEU A 59 3.48 10.96 15.97
N GLU A 60 2.55 11.89 16.22
CA GLU A 60 2.87 13.20 16.84
C GLU A 60 3.41 13.04 18.26
N TRP A 61 2.80 12.15 19.05
CA TRP A 61 3.31 11.85 20.38
C TRP A 61 4.77 11.38 20.31
N ARG A 62 5.06 10.51 19.36
CA ARG A 62 6.42 9.98 19.16
C ARG A 62 7.42 11.08 18.80
N ILE A 63 7.05 11.98 17.89
CA ILE A 63 7.89 13.14 17.52
C ILE A 63 8.19 14.02 18.75
N THR A 64 7.19 14.23 19.60
CA THR A 64 7.31 15.09 20.78
C THR A 64 8.24 14.48 21.82
N VAL A 65 8.12 13.19 22.10
CA VAL A 65 8.93 12.49 23.13
C VAL A 65 10.40 12.40 22.73
N ASP A 66 10.70 12.17 21.45
CA ASP A 66 12.06 12.04 20.95
C ASP A 66 12.71 13.39 20.57
N GLY A 67 12.07 14.50 20.88
CA GLY A 67 12.55 15.85 20.50
C GLY A 67 12.64 16.04 18.98
N GLY A 68 11.81 15.32 18.22
CA GLY A 68 11.81 15.34 16.76
C GLY A 68 12.95 14.54 16.13
N ARG A 69 13.75 13.84 16.92
CA ARG A 69 14.80 12.96 16.41
C ARG A 69 14.26 11.55 16.29
N PHE A 70 14.03 11.10 15.06
CA PHE A 70 13.88 9.67 14.82
C PHE A 70 15.24 8.98 14.99
N PRO A 71 15.29 7.78 15.59
CA PRO A 71 16.53 7.01 15.66
C PRO A 71 17.09 6.87 14.23
N ARG A 72 18.27 7.44 14.01
CA ARG A 72 19.01 7.29 12.75
C ARG A 72 19.62 5.90 12.71
N GLY A 73 18.94 4.89 12.40
CA GLY A 73 19.58 3.60 12.36
C GLY A 73 18.78 2.58 11.56
N ASP A 74 17.75 2.08 12.16
CA ASP A 74 17.10 0.91 11.59
C ASP A 74 15.74 1.22 10.91
N TYR A 75 15.15 2.43 11.11
CA TYR A 75 13.87 2.84 10.52
C TYR A 75 13.79 4.35 10.26
N PRO A 76 14.62 4.92 9.39
CA PRO A 76 14.52 6.34 9.02
C PRO A 76 13.24 6.66 8.23
N LEU A 77 12.51 5.62 7.79
CA LEU A 77 11.47 5.73 6.75
C LEU A 77 10.04 5.61 7.28
N GLY A 78 9.85 5.24 8.56
CA GLY A 78 8.55 4.75 9.00
C GLY A 78 7.51 5.81 9.30
N VAL A 79 7.90 6.97 9.79
CA VAL A 79 6.96 7.92 10.39
C VAL A 79 6.55 9.03 9.44
N ALA A 80 7.52 9.63 8.75
CA ALA A 80 7.23 10.79 7.91
C ALA A 80 6.22 10.50 6.80
N PRO A 81 6.31 9.39 6.03
CA PRO A 81 5.35 9.11 4.99
C PRO A 81 3.91 8.93 5.48
N ASP A 82 3.73 8.21 6.59
CA ASP A 82 2.41 7.91 7.12
C ASP A 82 1.75 9.15 7.73
N LEU A 83 2.55 9.95 8.43
CA LEU A 83 2.10 11.20 9.01
C LEU A 83 1.78 12.25 7.94
N VAL A 84 2.61 12.36 6.89
CA VAL A 84 2.32 13.22 5.72
C VAL A 84 0.99 12.84 5.08
N GLU A 85 0.74 11.55 4.85
CA GLU A 85 -0.52 11.11 4.27
C GLU A 85 -1.71 11.40 5.19
N ALA A 86 -1.56 11.21 6.51
CA ALA A 86 -2.60 11.53 7.47
C ALA A 86 -2.91 13.03 7.50
N TYR A 87 -1.89 13.89 7.58
CA TYR A 87 -2.08 15.34 7.53
C TYR A 87 -2.76 15.80 6.24
N LEU A 88 -2.32 15.28 5.08
CA LEU A 88 -2.95 15.59 3.80
C LEU A 88 -4.42 15.17 3.76
N GLY A 89 -4.73 13.98 4.28
CA GLY A 89 -6.09 13.47 4.36
C GLY A 89 -7.01 14.29 5.28
N LEU A 90 -6.44 14.87 6.35
CA LEU A 90 -7.12 15.76 7.29
C LEU A 90 -7.12 17.24 6.86
N GLY A 91 -6.52 17.58 5.72
CA GLY A 91 -6.41 18.97 5.25
C GLY A 91 -5.37 19.81 6.00
N ARG A 92 -4.53 19.19 6.83
CA ARG A 92 -3.52 19.83 7.70
C ARG A 92 -2.21 20.11 6.95
N ARG A 93 -2.28 20.88 5.86
CA ARG A 93 -1.13 21.14 4.97
C ARG A 93 0.02 21.87 5.70
N ASP A 94 -0.29 22.77 6.62
CA ASP A 94 0.72 23.52 7.38
C ASP A 94 1.57 22.61 8.25
N ASP A 95 0.99 21.55 8.78
CA ASP A 95 1.72 20.53 9.54
C ASP A 95 2.66 19.71 8.65
N VAL A 96 2.29 19.46 7.38
CA VAL A 96 3.20 18.85 6.40
C VAL A 96 4.40 19.75 6.13
N VAL A 97 4.18 21.06 5.97
CA VAL A 97 5.26 22.06 5.80
C VAL A 97 6.19 22.08 7.01
N ALA A 98 5.62 22.11 8.22
CA ALA A 98 6.40 22.09 9.45
C ALA A 98 7.21 20.80 9.63
N LEU A 99 6.64 19.66 9.25
CA LEU A 99 7.32 18.35 9.25
C LEU A 99 8.48 18.34 8.25
N ALA A 100 8.25 18.84 7.03
CA ALA A 100 9.27 18.94 5.98
C ALA A 100 10.45 19.79 6.40
N GLY A 101 10.21 20.97 6.98
CA GLY A 101 11.28 21.87 7.46
C GLY A 101 12.18 21.23 8.52
N ARG A 102 11.66 20.26 9.29
CA ARG A 102 12.44 19.57 10.32
C ARG A 102 13.27 18.40 9.80
N HIS A 103 12.81 17.73 8.76
CA HIS A 103 13.36 16.44 8.33
C HIS A 103 14.01 16.45 6.94
N ALA A 104 13.45 17.21 5.98
CA ALA A 104 13.90 17.16 4.61
C ALA A 104 15.35 17.63 4.42
N GLU A 105 15.80 18.63 5.18
CA GLU A 105 17.16 19.15 5.07
C GLU A 105 18.21 18.11 5.49
N ALA A 106 17.95 17.40 6.59
CA ALA A 106 18.87 16.38 7.11
C ALA A 106 18.91 15.11 6.24
N ASP A 107 17.84 14.81 5.52
CA ASP A 107 17.65 13.57 4.79
C ASP A 107 17.91 13.72 3.27
N ARG A 108 18.05 14.96 2.77
CA ARG A 108 18.25 15.25 1.34
C ARG A 108 19.54 14.63 0.78
N ASP A 109 20.60 14.60 1.57
CA ASP A 109 21.90 14.03 1.22
C ASP A 109 22.12 12.63 1.83
N SER A 110 21.04 11.98 2.25
CA SER A 110 21.13 10.63 2.81
C SER A 110 21.79 9.65 1.83
N PRO A 111 22.72 8.79 2.28
CA PRO A 111 23.28 7.72 1.45
C PRO A 111 22.24 6.68 1.05
N VAL A 112 21.07 6.62 1.73
CA VAL A 112 20.01 5.65 1.47
C VAL A 112 19.07 6.20 0.39
N PRO A 113 19.00 5.59 -0.80
CA PRO A 113 18.16 6.08 -1.91
C PRO A 113 16.67 6.22 -1.53
N GLU A 114 16.15 5.30 -0.73
CA GLU A 114 14.75 5.31 -0.30
C GLU A 114 14.42 6.55 0.57
N ILE A 115 15.36 7.02 1.40
CA ILE A 115 15.18 8.26 2.17
C ILE A 115 15.08 9.45 1.22
N ARG A 116 16.00 9.56 0.25
CA ARG A 116 15.95 10.61 -0.76
C ARG A 116 14.67 10.56 -1.60
N ALA A 117 14.19 9.36 -1.92
CA ALA A 117 12.92 9.20 -2.63
C ALA A 117 11.75 9.80 -1.84
N GLN A 118 11.74 9.62 -0.52
CA GLN A 118 10.70 10.18 0.34
C GLN A 118 10.79 11.69 0.46
N VAL A 119 12.00 12.24 0.52
CA VAL A 119 12.21 13.70 0.48
C VAL A 119 11.72 14.27 -0.85
N ALA A 120 12.12 13.68 -1.97
CA ALA A 120 11.69 14.12 -3.29
C ALA A 120 10.15 14.03 -3.45
N ARG A 121 9.52 12.97 -2.93
CA ARG A 121 8.06 12.83 -2.88
C ARG A 121 7.42 13.95 -2.07
N LEU A 122 8.00 14.30 -0.92
CA LEU A 122 7.51 15.38 -0.06
C LEU A 122 7.64 16.75 -0.75
N ASP A 123 8.76 17.00 -1.43
CA ASP A 123 8.97 18.19 -2.27
C ASP A 123 7.88 18.28 -3.35
N GLY A 124 7.56 17.16 -4.02
CA GLY A 124 6.46 17.08 -5.00
C GLY A 124 5.09 17.39 -4.41
N VAL A 125 4.82 16.92 -3.19
CA VAL A 125 3.57 17.21 -2.47
C VAL A 125 3.45 18.69 -2.12
N LEU A 126 4.54 19.32 -1.71
CA LEU A 126 4.58 20.69 -1.20
C LEU A 126 4.75 21.75 -2.29
N ALA A 127 5.27 21.39 -3.46
CA ALA A 127 5.51 22.31 -4.55
C ALA A 127 4.25 23.15 -4.87
N ALA A 128 4.43 24.44 -5.07
CA ALA A 128 3.37 25.34 -5.51
C ALA A 128 3.14 25.25 -7.03
N ASP A 129 4.23 25.09 -7.77
CA ASP A 129 4.24 24.96 -9.22
C ASP A 129 4.12 23.49 -9.66
N ASP A 130 3.33 23.23 -10.70
CA ASP A 130 3.08 21.86 -11.17
C ASP A 130 4.29 21.24 -11.87
N ALA A 131 5.10 22.02 -12.59
CA ALA A 131 6.30 21.49 -13.24
C ALA A 131 7.38 21.12 -12.20
N VAL A 132 7.51 21.91 -11.14
CA VAL A 132 8.38 21.60 -10.00
C VAL A 132 7.89 20.33 -9.29
N ALA A 133 6.59 20.20 -9.10
CA ALA A 133 5.99 19.00 -8.50
C ALA A 133 6.29 17.75 -9.34
N ASP A 134 6.05 17.82 -10.65
CA ASP A 134 6.28 16.69 -11.56
C ASP A 134 7.77 16.26 -11.54
N ALA A 135 8.70 17.22 -11.62
CA ALA A 135 10.13 16.92 -11.56
C ALA A 135 10.53 16.25 -10.25
N ALA A 136 9.95 16.67 -9.13
CA ALA A 136 10.22 16.07 -7.83
C ALA A 136 9.65 14.65 -7.72
N PHE A 137 8.45 14.38 -8.22
CA PHE A 137 7.89 13.04 -8.26
C PHE A 137 8.67 12.12 -9.21
N GLU A 138 9.11 12.60 -10.37
CA GLU A 138 9.97 11.82 -11.28
C GLU A 138 11.31 11.46 -10.64
N ALA A 139 11.93 12.41 -9.92
CA ALA A 139 13.14 12.13 -9.14
C ALA A 139 12.89 11.04 -8.08
N ALA A 140 11.75 11.09 -7.39
CA ALA A 140 11.37 10.07 -6.42
C ALA A 140 11.23 8.69 -7.06
N TYR A 141 10.62 8.57 -8.25
CA TYR A 141 10.48 7.30 -8.96
C TYR A 141 11.82 6.62 -9.25
N GLY A 142 12.83 7.40 -9.67
CA GLY A 142 14.16 6.90 -9.96
C GLY A 142 14.94 6.42 -8.73
N LEU A 143 14.53 6.82 -7.54
CA LEU A 143 15.21 6.51 -6.28
C LEU A 143 14.60 5.35 -5.50
N HIS A 144 13.31 5.04 -5.73
CA HIS A 144 12.66 3.93 -5.01
C HIS A 144 13.25 2.58 -5.37
N ALA A 145 13.75 1.87 -4.38
CA ALA A 145 14.07 0.45 -4.44
C ALA A 145 12.91 -0.41 -3.92
N ASP A 146 12.04 0.16 -3.09
CA ASP A 146 10.86 -0.51 -2.52
C ASP A 146 9.64 -0.34 -3.44
N PRO A 147 9.06 -1.43 -3.97
CA PRO A 147 7.86 -1.37 -4.81
C PRO A 147 6.64 -0.74 -4.13
N PHE A 148 6.51 -0.90 -2.80
CA PHE A 148 5.43 -0.28 -2.05
C PHE A 148 5.60 1.24 -1.97
N GLY A 149 6.81 1.72 -1.67
CA GLY A 149 7.15 3.14 -1.69
C GLY A 149 6.89 3.78 -3.05
N ALA A 150 7.27 3.10 -4.12
CA ALA A 150 7.03 3.55 -5.50
C ALA A 150 5.52 3.65 -5.82
N ALA A 151 4.72 2.66 -5.44
CA ALA A 151 3.27 2.68 -5.64
C ALA A 151 2.59 3.80 -4.82
N ARG A 152 3.03 4.05 -3.58
CA ARG A 152 2.55 5.18 -2.76
C ARG A 152 2.87 6.53 -3.39
N THR A 153 4.06 6.69 -3.94
CA THR A 153 4.46 7.92 -4.64
C THR A 153 3.57 8.18 -5.85
N ARG A 154 3.28 7.14 -6.64
CA ARG A 154 2.34 7.23 -7.78
C ARG A 154 0.93 7.60 -7.35
N LEU A 155 0.45 7.06 -6.23
CA LEU A 155 -0.86 7.40 -5.67
C LEU A 155 -0.94 8.89 -5.29
N LEU A 156 0.08 9.41 -4.61
CA LEU A 156 0.12 10.83 -4.20
C LEU A 156 0.24 11.77 -5.41
N HIS A 157 1.11 11.43 -6.38
CA HIS A 157 1.24 12.19 -7.62
C HIS A 157 -0.07 12.22 -8.40
N GLY A 158 -0.67 11.04 -8.63
CA GLY A 158 -1.95 10.94 -9.32
C GLY A 158 -3.08 11.71 -8.63
N SER A 159 -3.14 11.67 -7.30
CA SER A 159 -4.11 12.46 -6.53
C SER A 159 -3.86 13.97 -6.65
N ARG A 160 -2.59 14.43 -6.72
CA ARG A 160 -2.25 15.82 -6.99
C ARG A 160 -2.68 16.24 -8.40
N LEU A 161 -2.30 15.48 -9.42
CA LEU A 161 -2.67 15.73 -10.81
C LEU A 161 -4.19 15.81 -10.99
N ARG A 162 -4.95 14.94 -10.29
CA ARG A 162 -6.42 14.99 -10.31
C ARG A 162 -6.94 16.31 -9.75
N ARG A 163 -6.39 16.78 -8.62
CA ARG A 163 -6.77 18.07 -8.03
C ARG A 163 -6.41 19.25 -8.92
N ALA A 164 -5.30 19.17 -9.66
CA ALA A 164 -4.89 20.14 -10.68
C ALA A 164 -5.70 20.07 -11.98
N GLY A 165 -6.67 19.13 -12.10
CA GLY A 165 -7.49 18.97 -13.31
C GLY A 165 -6.79 18.21 -14.44
N ARG A 166 -5.58 17.75 -14.28
CA ARG A 166 -4.76 16.98 -15.24
C ARG A 166 -5.20 15.51 -15.27
N ARG A 167 -6.44 15.26 -15.67
CA ARG A 167 -7.13 13.98 -15.52
C ARG A 167 -6.51 12.82 -16.29
N VAL A 168 -5.85 13.07 -17.42
CA VAL A 168 -5.21 12.01 -18.24
C VAL A 168 -4.00 11.45 -17.46
N GLU A 169 -3.11 12.34 -17.11
CA GLU A 169 -1.88 12.03 -16.37
C GLU A 169 -2.19 11.44 -14.99
N ALA A 170 -3.16 12.03 -14.28
CA ALA A 170 -3.66 11.44 -13.04
C ALA A 170 -4.10 9.99 -13.22
N GLY A 171 -4.84 9.70 -14.30
CA GLY A 171 -5.29 8.35 -14.59
C GLY A 171 -4.16 7.37 -14.90
N GLU A 172 -3.05 7.81 -15.46
CA GLU A 172 -1.86 7.00 -15.71
C GLU A 172 -1.17 6.62 -14.39
N GLN A 173 -0.91 7.62 -13.55
CA GLN A 173 -0.25 7.39 -12.26
C GLN A 173 -1.11 6.53 -11.32
N LEU A 174 -2.42 6.78 -11.26
CA LEU A 174 -3.33 6.03 -10.38
C LEU A 174 -3.51 4.58 -10.83
N ARG A 175 -3.50 4.30 -12.15
CA ARG A 175 -3.50 2.92 -12.66
C ARG A 175 -2.19 2.20 -12.31
N ALA A 176 -1.06 2.86 -12.48
CA ALA A 176 0.24 2.30 -12.12
C ALA A 176 0.34 2.04 -10.61
N ALA A 177 -0.19 2.94 -9.76
CA ALA A 177 -0.28 2.73 -8.32
C ALA A 177 -1.14 1.50 -7.98
N ALA A 178 -2.35 1.41 -8.56
CA ALA A 178 -3.24 0.28 -8.33
C ALA A 178 -2.62 -1.05 -8.75
N ALA A 179 -1.96 -1.09 -9.91
CA ALA A 179 -1.25 -2.28 -10.39
C ALA A 179 -0.08 -2.66 -9.46
N GLY A 180 0.68 -1.68 -8.96
CA GLY A 180 1.77 -1.92 -8.00
C GLY A 180 1.26 -2.52 -6.69
N PHE A 181 0.19 -1.98 -6.12
CA PHE A 181 -0.41 -2.51 -4.90
C PHE A 181 -1.05 -3.90 -5.11
N ASP A 182 -1.71 -4.13 -6.24
CA ASP A 182 -2.27 -5.45 -6.60
C ASP A 182 -1.17 -6.52 -6.70
N ALA A 183 -0.05 -6.20 -7.36
CA ALA A 183 1.10 -7.10 -7.46
C ALA A 183 1.69 -7.49 -6.10
N LEU A 184 1.58 -6.60 -5.10
CA LEU A 184 2.01 -6.84 -3.72
C LEU A 184 0.94 -7.53 -2.86
N GLY A 185 -0.28 -7.74 -3.39
CA GLY A 185 -1.41 -8.31 -2.66
C GLY A 185 -1.98 -7.38 -1.58
N MET A 186 -1.89 -6.07 -1.79
CA MET A 186 -2.34 -5.03 -0.85
C MET A 186 -3.72 -4.50 -1.24
N ASP A 187 -4.76 -5.31 -1.02
CA ASP A 187 -6.13 -5.06 -1.48
C ASP A 187 -6.69 -3.71 -1.03
N GLY A 188 -6.42 -3.28 0.20
CA GLY A 188 -6.88 -1.99 0.73
C GLY A 188 -6.28 -0.79 -0.01
N TRP A 189 -4.99 -0.86 -0.33
CA TRP A 189 -4.29 0.17 -1.10
C TRP A 189 -4.71 0.17 -2.57
N THR A 190 -4.92 -1.02 -3.15
CA THR A 190 -5.46 -1.17 -4.50
C THR A 190 -6.86 -0.54 -4.61
N ALA A 191 -7.72 -0.78 -3.63
CA ALA A 191 -9.04 -0.17 -3.56
C ALA A 191 -8.96 1.36 -3.46
N ARG A 192 -8.06 1.89 -2.63
CA ARG A 192 -7.82 3.33 -2.47
C ARG A 192 -7.37 3.98 -3.78
N ALA A 193 -6.38 3.39 -4.47
CA ALA A 193 -5.90 3.90 -5.76
C ALA A 193 -6.99 3.83 -6.84
N THR A 194 -7.80 2.78 -6.83
CA THR A 194 -8.93 2.61 -7.76
C THR A 194 -10.05 3.64 -7.49
N ALA A 195 -10.33 3.95 -6.23
CA ALA A 195 -11.29 4.99 -5.86
C ALA A 195 -10.83 6.38 -6.33
N GLU A 196 -9.55 6.73 -6.15
CA GLU A 196 -8.95 7.96 -6.68
C GLU A 196 -9.02 8.02 -8.22
N LEU A 197 -8.77 6.89 -8.89
CA LEU A 197 -8.90 6.78 -10.35
C LEU A 197 -10.35 7.02 -10.80
N ALA A 198 -11.31 6.42 -10.12
CA ALA A 198 -12.73 6.65 -10.40
C ALA A 198 -13.12 8.12 -10.22
N ALA A 199 -12.56 8.80 -9.23
CA ALA A 199 -12.80 10.22 -8.95
C ALA A 199 -12.22 11.16 -10.03
N THR A 200 -11.36 10.68 -10.95
CA THR A 200 -10.94 11.47 -12.11
C THR A 200 -12.08 11.73 -13.11
N GLY A 201 -13.27 11.13 -12.91
CA GLY A 201 -14.39 11.19 -13.83
C GLY A 201 -14.17 10.41 -15.14
N ARG A 202 -13.02 9.77 -15.27
CA ARG A 202 -12.78 8.77 -16.31
C ARG A 202 -13.22 7.42 -15.72
N ARG A 203 -14.46 7.02 -15.98
CA ARG A 203 -14.76 5.59 -15.96
C ARG A 203 -13.61 4.93 -16.69
N ALA A 204 -12.92 4.02 -16.02
CA ALA A 204 -11.98 3.17 -16.70
C ALA A 204 -12.69 2.74 -17.98
N ARG A 205 -12.27 3.26 -19.14
CA ARG A 205 -12.63 2.64 -20.40
C ARG A 205 -12.03 1.25 -20.25
N ARG A 206 -12.84 0.31 -19.79
CA ARG A 206 -12.55 -1.09 -19.98
C ARG A 206 -12.28 -1.23 -21.46
N GLY A 207 -11.00 -1.19 -21.81
CA GLY A 207 -10.58 -1.68 -23.10
C GLY A 207 -11.10 -3.11 -23.20
N PRO A 208 -11.51 -3.59 -24.38
CA PRO A 208 -12.07 -4.93 -24.55
C PRO A 208 -11.13 -6.07 -24.08
N ARG A 209 -9.91 -5.76 -23.64
CA ARG A 209 -8.88 -6.71 -23.21
C ARG A 209 -8.52 -6.68 -21.71
N ASP A 210 -8.72 -5.57 -20.99
CA ASP A 210 -8.38 -5.49 -19.56
C ASP A 210 -9.43 -6.15 -18.64
N GLY A 211 -10.64 -6.37 -19.13
CA GLY A 211 -11.71 -7.03 -18.38
C GLY A 211 -11.54 -8.54 -18.26
N ASP A 212 -10.74 -9.15 -19.15
CA ASP A 212 -10.59 -10.61 -19.23
C ASP A 212 -9.28 -11.12 -18.63
N GLN A 213 -8.34 -10.25 -18.27
CA GLN A 213 -7.12 -10.65 -17.57
C GLN A 213 -7.38 -10.80 -16.07
N LEU A 214 -6.86 -11.90 -15.51
CA LEU A 214 -6.90 -12.13 -14.09
C LEU A 214 -5.86 -11.24 -13.40
N THR A 215 -6.23 -10.66 -12.27
CA THR A 215 -5.27 -10.04 -11.36
C THR A 215 -4.32 -11.09 -10.78
N SER A 216 -3.20 -10.67 -10.20
CA SER A 216 -2.24 -11.56 -9.54
C SER A 216 -2.91 -12.40 -8.46
N GLN A 217 -3.83 -11.79 -7.69
CA GLN A 217 -4.57 -12.48 -6.63
C GLN A 217 -5.59 -13.49 -7.20
N GLU A 218 -6.34 -13.10 -8.23
CA GLU A 218 -7.26 -14.01 -8.93
C GLU A 218 -6.51 -15.20 -9.55
N THR A 219 -5.32 -14.97 -10.10
CA THR A 219 -4.45 -16.03 -10.62
C THR A 219 -3.99 -16.97 -9.50
N ARG A 220 -3.55 -16.45 -8.35
CA ARG A 220 -3.18 -17.27 -7.19
C ARG A 220 -4.34 -18.10 -6.69
N VAL A 221 -5.52 -17.51 -6.55
CA VAL A 221 -6.74 -18.24 -6.14
C VAL A 221 -7.08 -19.31 -7.16
N ALA A 222 -7.04 -19.02 -8.46
CA ALA A 222 -7.33 -20.00 -9.51
C ALA A 222 -6.37 -21.20 -9.48
N LEU A 223 -5.08 -20.98 -9.26
CA LEU A 223 -4.08 -22.05 -9.12
C LEU A 223 -4.31 -22.91 -7.88
N LEU A 224 -4.71 -22.32 -6.75
CA LEU A 224 -5.03 -23.09 -5.53
C LEU A 224 -6.34 -23.87 -5.68
N VAL A 225 -7.33 -23.32 -6.40
CA VAL A 225 -8.54 -24.06 -6.79
C VAL A 225 -8.17 -25.25 -7.68
N ALA A 226 -7.28 -25.08 -8.64
CA ALA A 226 -6.79 -26.15 -9.51
C ALA A 226 -6.09 -27.29 -8.74
N ARG A 227 -5.48 -26.96 -7.60
CA ARG A 227 -4.88 -27.94 -6.66
C ARG A 227 -5.92 -28.62 -5.78
N GLY A 228 -7.21 -28.32 -5.91
CA GLY A 228 -8.29 -28.94 -5.15
C GLY A 228 -8.53 -28.36 -3.75
N LEU A 229 -7.88 -27.26 -3.37
CA LEU A 229 -8.06 -26.67 -2.04
C LEU A 229 -9.47 -26.10 -1.88
N SER A 230 -10.05 -26.21 -0.68
CA SER A 230 -11.32 -25.56 -0.34
C SER A 230 -11.15 -24.05 -0.16
N ASN A 231 -12.26 -23.27 -0.18
CA ASN A 231 -12.19 -21.83 0.09
C ASN A 231 -11.59 -21.51 1.46
N ARG A 232 -11.79 -22.40 2.45
CA ARG A 232 -11.23 -22.27 3.78
C ARG A 232 -9.71 -22.48 3.77
N ASP A 233 -9.23 -23.48 3.03
CA ASP A 233 -7.80 -23.78 2.93
C ASP A 233 -7.07 -22.71 2.11
N ILE A 234 -7.71 -22.23 1.02
CA ILE A 234 -7.18 -21.10 0.22
C ILE A 234 -7.13 -19.84 1.08
N ALA A 235 -8.16 -19.57 1.87
CA ALA A 235 -8.20 -18.45 2.79
C ALA A 235 -7.05 -18.50 3.80
N ALA A 236 -6.81 -19.67 4.37
CA ALA A 236 -5.68 -19.90 5.28
C ALA A 236 -4.32 -19.71 4.58
N ALA A 237 -4.17 -20.27 3.36
CA ALA A 237 -2.93 -20.20 2.58
C ALA A 237 -2.61 -18.77 2.10
N LEU A 238 -3.62 -17.95 1.82
CA LEU A 238 -3.47 -16.58 1.34
C LEU A 238 -3.66 -15.52 2.42
N PHE A 239 -3.92 -15.94 3.66
CA PHE A 239 -4.19 -15.05 4.80
C PHE A 239 -5.34 -14.06 4.52
N VAL A 240 -6.44 -14.54 3.94
CA VAL A 240 -7.65 -13.76 3.66
C VAL A 240 -8.89 -14.45 4.26
N SER A 241 -10.05 -13.77 4.25
CA SER A 241 -11.30 -14.42 4.67
C SER A 241 -11.82 -15.41 3.61
N PRO A 242 -12.54 -16.48 4.01
CA PRO A 242 -13.21 -17.38 3.04
C PRO A 242 -14.16 -16.64 2.10
N ARG A 243 -14.80 -15.57 2.56
CA ARG A 243 -15.67 -14.69 1.76
C ARG A 243 -14.88 -13.93 0.69
N THR A 244 -13.65 -13.50 1.00
CA THR A 244 -12.75 -12.87 0.02
C THR A 244 -12.37 -13.87 -1.08
N VAL A 245 -12.05 -15.10 -0.71
CA VAL A 245 -11.77 -16.18 -1.69
C VAL A 245 -12.97 -16.44 -2.59
N GLU A 246 -14.17 -16.50 -2.03
CA GLU A 246 -15.42 -16.69 -2.78
C GLU A 246 -15.63 -15.55 -3.80
N HIS A 247 -15.36 -14.30 -3.41
CA HIS A 247 -15.41 -13.17 -4.30
C HIS A 247 -14.41 -13.30 -5.46
N HIS A 248 -13.15 -13.67 -5.17
CA HIS A 248 -12.14 -13.88 -6.20
C HIS A 248 -12.50 -15.04 -7.14
N VAL A 249 -12.98 -16.18 -6.62
CA VAL A 249 -13.45 -17.30 -7.44
C VAL A 249 -14.55 -16.85 -8.39
N SER A 250 -15.57 -16.15 -7.88
CA SER A 250 -16.66 -15.62 -8.70
C SER A 250 -16.18 -14.66 -9.78
N SER A 251 -15.20 -13.82 -9.46
CA SER A 251 -14.59 -12.91 -10.42
C SER A 251 -13.80 -13.65 -11.51
N VAL A 252 -13.04 -14.69 -11.15
CA VAL A 252 -12.30 -15.53 -12.10
C VAL A 252 -13.26 -16.25 -13.05
N LEU A 253 -14.32 -16.88 -12.52
CA LEU A 253 -15.34 -17.56 -13.32
C LEU A 253 -15.94 -16.62 -14.35
N ARG A 254 -16.35 -15.43 -13.92
CA ARG A 254 -16.90 -14.40 -14.81
C ARG A 254 -15.90 -13.92 -15.87
N LYS A 255 -14.65 -13.64 -15.49
CA LYS A 255 -13.60 -13.15 -16.41
C LYS A 255 -13.18 -14.19 -17.43
N ARG A 256 -13.27 -15.47 -17.10
CA ARG A 256 -12.89 -16.60 -17.96
C ARG A 256 -14.08 -17.24 -18.68
N GLY A 257 -15.30 -16.74 -18.42
CA GLY A 257 -16.52 -17.31 -19.01
C GLY A 257 -16.82 -18.73 -18.52
N LEU A 258 -16.33 -19.10 -17.31
CA LEU A 258 -16.50 -20.40 -16.72
C LEU A 258 -17.79 -20.46 -15.88
N ARG A 259 -18.46 -21.61 -15.85
CA ARG A 259 -19.75 -21.78 -15.18
C ARG A 259 -19.61 -22.39 -13.79
N SER A 260 -18.49 -23.05 -13.50
CA SER A 260 -18.31 -23.78 -12.25
C SER A 260 -16.86 -23.79 -11.78
N ARG A 261 -16.69 -24.03 -10.45
CA ARG A 261 -15.41 -24.26 -9.83
C ARG A 261 -14.66 -25.45 -10.45
N THR A 262 -15.40 -26.47 -10.88
CA THR A 262 -14.82 -27.66 -11.53
C THR A 262 -14.23 -27.32 -12.88
N GLU A 263 -14.91 -26.49 -13.68
CA GLU A 263 -14.36 -25.98 -14.94
C GLU A 263 -13.10 -25.12 -14.71
N LEU A 264 -13.11 -24.30 -13.67
CA LEU A 264 -11.95 -23.50 -13.30
C LEU A 264 -10.78 -24.39 -12.92
N ALA A 265 -11.01 -25.42 -12.10
CA ALA A 265 -9.98 -26.38 -11.71
C ALA A 265 -9.37 -27.10 -12.93
N ALA A 266 -10.18 -27.52 -13.89
CA ALA A 266 -9.71 -28.15 -15.11
C ALA A 266 -8.86 -27.23 -15.96
N VAL A 267 -9.33 -25.99 -16.25
CA VAL A 267 -8.61 -25.02 -17.09
C VAL A 267 -7.25 -24.61 -16.53
N PHE A 268 -7.11 -24.53 -15.21
CA PHE A 268 -5.87 -24.13 -14.54
C PHE A 268 -5.02 -25.32 -14.10
N GLY A 269 -5.59 -26.54 -14.00
CA GLY A 269 -4.89 -27.78 -13.71
C GLY A 269 -3.97 -28.21 -14.85
N ASP A 270 -4.44 -28.12 -16.09
CA ASP A 270 -3.66 -28.45 -17.29
C ASP A 270 -2.42 -27.53 -17.46
N ARG A 271 -2.47 -26.30 -16.95
CA ARG A 271 -1.35 -25.37 -16.99
C ARG A 271 -0.28 -25.64 -15.92
N ALA A 272 -0.64 -26.30 -14.82
CA ALA A 272 0.30 -26.67 -13.77
C ALA A 272 1.09 -27.95 -14.10
N GLY A 273 0.58 -28.80 -14.99
CA GLY A 273 1.23 -30.04 -15.44
C GLY A 273 2.16 -29.89 -16.65
N GLY A 274 2.15 -28.75 -17.32
CA GLY A 274 2.87 -28.54 -18.60
C GLY A 274 4.32 -28.02 -18.50
N SER A 275 4.90 -27.83 -17.31
CA SER A 275 6.29 -27.35 -17.15
C SER A 275 7.27 -28.40 -16.61
N GLY A 276 7.02 -29.67 -16.90
CA GLY A 276 7.86 -30.80 -16.49
C GLY A 276 8.11 -31.78 -17.63
N SER A 277 8.68 -31.32 -18.75
CA SER A 277 9.34 -32.19 -19.74
C SER A 277 10.09 -31.32 -20.75
N VAL A 278 11.34 -31.09 -20.55
CA VAL A 278 12.51 -31.27 -21.41
C VAL A 278 13.73 -30.97 -20.53
#